data_8c80ecc09bc2234f259b877b42bca3fb
#
_entry.id   8c80ecc09bc2234f259b877b42bca3fb
#
_cell.length_a   1.000
_cell.length_b   1.000
_cell.length_c   1.000
_cell.angle_alpha   90.00
_cell.angle_beta   90.00
_cell.angle_gamma   90.00
#
_symmetry.space_group_name_H-M   'P 1'
#
loop_
_entity.id
_entity.type
_entity.pdbx_description
1 polymer ?
#
loop_
_entity_poly.entity_id
_entity_poly.type
_entity_poly.pdbx_seq_one_letter_code
_entity_poly.pdbx_strand_id
1 'polypeptide(L)'
;MAEAKPVGWPGVVHREGRTLTRVSSVPDSESKGPAAKSKDSVFHNPAMAGSRTRSVLLMAHAIESGVLGDSEIRALDGLSASGLRARRWLNELPPSSSSRLIATVGDMDQNALDWAMKTEAEFPSKNGELNSLLGDLRASVISQGWHWVDIDPFGSPIPFLDTAMQSLA
;
A
#
# COMPACT_ATOMS: atom_id res chain seq x y z
N MET A 1 -13.76 -0.36 25.13
CA MET A 1 -12.72 -1.42 25.03
C MET A 1 -11.51 -0.78 24.39
N ALA A 2 -10.32 -0.86 24.98
CA ALA A 2 -9.11 -0.35 24.34
C ALA A 2 -8.83 -1.22 23.08
N GLU A 3 -8.74 -0.57 21.94
CA GLU A 3 -8.43 -1.20 20.69
C GLU A 3 -7.02 -1.81 20.73
N ALA A 4 -6.88 -3.09 20.39
CA ALA A 4 -5.59 -3.76 20.44
C ALA A 4 -4.59 -3.03 19.53
N LYS A 5 -3.39 -2.78 20.04
CA LYS A 5 -2.33 -2.14 19.25
C LYS A 5 -1.60 -3.20 18.43
N PRO A 6 -1.26 -2.89 17.16
CA PRO A 6 -0.42 -3.78 16.36
C PRO A 6 0.92 -4.07 17.03
N VAL A 7 1.47 -5.23 16.77
CA VAL A 7 2.79 -5.63 17.31
C VAL A 7 3.85 -4.64 16.82
N GLY A 8 4.69 -4.14 17.74
CA GLY A 8 5.72 -3.15 17.46
C GLY A 8 5.24 -1.69 17.35
N TRP A 9 3.93 -1.44 17.49
CA TRP A 9 3.38 -0.09 17.48
C TRP A 9 3.82 0.73 18.71
N PRO A 10 4.15 2.04 18.58
CA PRO A 10 3.97 2.88 17.39
C PRO A 10 5.19 2.92 16.46
N GLY A 11 6.30 2.23 16.76
CA GLY A 11 7.54 2.37 16.02
C GLY A 11 8.03 3.82 15.97
N VAL A 12 8.60 4.23 14.84
CA VAL A 12 9.10 5.59 14.59
C VAL A 12 8.36 6.26 13.45
N VAL A 13 8.27 7.59 13.51
CA VAL A 13 7.72 8.37 12.38
C VAL A 13 8.77 8.44 11.28
N HIS A 14 8.35 8.11 10.08
CA HIS A 14 9.15 8.19 8.86
C HIS A 14 8.43 9.06 7.83
N ARG A 15 9.20 9.82 7.07
CA ARG A 15 8.68 10.59 5.93
C ARG A 15 9.25 10.02 4.63
N GLU A 16 8.35 9.66 3.71
CA GLU A 16 8.74 9.33 2.35
C GLU A 16 7.92 10.17 1.38
N GLY A 17 8.59 10.92 0.52
CA GLY A 17 7.94 11.92 -0.32
C GLY A 17 7.16 12.96 0.52
N ARG A 18 5.87 13.11 0.23
CA ARG A 18 4.96 13.99 1.00
C ARG A 18 4.19 13.24 2.10
N THR A 19 4.43 11.94 2.24
CA THR A 19 3.66 11.07 3.13
C THR A 19 4.40 10.83 4.44
N LEU A 20 3.72 11.05 5.56
CA LEU A 20 4.15 10.60 6.88
C LEU A 20 3.63 9.19 7.12
N THR A 21 4.44 8.35 7.73
CA THR A 21 4.08 6.97 8.08
C THR A 21 4.74 6.56 9.38
N ARG A 22 4.24 5.47 9.96
CA ARG A 22 4.92 4.74 11.03
C ARG A 22 5.67 3.57 10.42
N VAL A 23 6.91 3.37 10.84
CA VAL A 23 7.71 2.19 10.50
C VAL A 23 8.21 1.55 11.77
N SER A 24 8.48 0.25 11.71
CA SER A 24 9.03 -0.46 12.86
C SER A 24 10.35 0.17 13.30
N SER A 25 10.55 0.25 14.61
CA SER A 25 11.80 0.73 15.21
C SER A 25 12.91 -0.34 15.24
N VAL A 26 12.62 -1.55 14.77
CA VAL A 26 13.65 -2.60 14.67
C VAL A 26 14.68 -2.17 13.63
N PRO A 27 15.96 -2.04 13.98
CA PRO A 27 16.99 -1.65 13.02
C PRO A 27 17.01 -2.62 11.85
N ASP A 28 17.17 -2.10 10.64
CA ASP A 28 17.57 -2.93 9.52
C ASP A 28 18.80 -3.72 9.95
N SER A 29 18.70 -5.04 9.90
CA SER A 29 19.88 -5.86 10.15
C SER A 29 20.92 -5.47 9.10
N GLU A 30 22.16 -5.18 9.50
CA GLU A 30 23.30 -4.97 8.61
C GLU A 30 23.61 -6.23 7.78
N SER A 31 22.71 -7.21 7.78
CA SER A 31 22.84 -8.44 7.03
C SER A 31 22.78 -8.13 5.53
N LYS A 32 23.82 -8.50 4.79
CA LYS A 32 23.94 -8.44 3.33
C LYS A 32 23.00 -9.44 2.63
N GLY A 33 21.77 -9.60 3.12
CA GLY A 33 20.75 -10.50 2.56
C GLY A 33 19.51 -9.74 2.10
N PRO A 34 18.60 -10.41 1.40
CA PRO A 34 17.30 -9.81 1.08
C PRO A 34 16.59 -9.40 2.38
N ALA A 35 15.95 -8.23 2.34
CA ALA A 35 15.19 -7.73 3.48
C ALA A 35 14.18 -8.81 3.93
N ALA A 36 14.24 -9.20 5.22
CA ALA A 36 13.39 -10.22 5.78
C ALA A 36 12.46 -9.60 6.82
N LYS A 37 11.20 -10.06 6.85
CA LYS A 37 10.24 -9.67 7.88
C LYS A 37 10.69 -10.23 9.24
N SER A 38 10.85 -9.36 10.24
CA SER A 38 10.92 -9.78 11.64
C SER A 38 9.53 -10.25 12.11
N LYS A 39 9.48 -11.26 13.00
CA LYS A 39 8.21 -11.73 13.57
C LYS A 39 7.47 -10.67 14.38
N ASP A 40 8.20 -9.66 14.86
CA ASP A 40 7.70 -8.64 15.78
C ASP A 40 7.56 -7.26 15.12
N SER A 41 7.53 -7.20 13.79
CA SER A 41 7.44 -5.93 13.07
C SER A 41 6.67 -6.01 11.77
N VAL A 42 6.07 -4.89 11.38
CA VAL A 42 5.53 -4.74 10.02
C VAL A 42 6.68 -4.40 9.07
N PHE A 43 6.72 -5.11 7.95
CA PHE A 43 7.79 -4.97 6.99
C PHE A 43 7.87 -3.56 6.40
N HIS A 44 9.06 -3.00 6.38
CA HIS A 44 9.39 -1.78 5.65
C HIS A 44 10.78 -1.90 5.03
N ASN A 45 10.88 -1.66 3.73
CA ASN A 45 12.15 -1.65 3.02
C ASN A 45 12.44 -0.25 2.45
N PRO A 46 13.38 0.51 3.01
CA PRO A 46 13.74 1.84 2.52
C PRO A 46 14.27 1.82 1.07
N ALA A 47 14.93 0.73 0.64
CA ALA A 47 15.43 0.61 -0.73
C ALA A 47 14.30 0.61 -1.78
N MET A 48 13.06 0.31 -1.39
CA MET A 48 11.89 0.34 -2.26
C MET A 48 11.27 1.74 -2.43
N ALA A 49 11.83 2.78 -1.84
CA ALA A 49 11.32 4.15 -1.98
C ALA A 49 11.23 4.60 -3.44
N GLY A 50 12.22 4.24 -4.26
CA GLY A 50 12.22 4.51 -5.71
C GLY A 50 11.10 3.77 -6.46
N SER A 51 10.78 2.52 -6.06
CA SER A 51 9.67 1.74 -6.62
C SER A 51 8.33 2.42 -6.30
N ARG A 52 8.12 2.80 -5.04
CA ARG A 52 6.90 3.50 -4.62
C ARG A 52 6.74 4.85 -5.31
N THR A 53 7.83 5.59 -5.54
CA THR A 53 7.79 6.84 -6.33
C THR A 53 7.37 6.59 -7.77
N ARG A 54 7.91 5.56 -8.42
CA ARG A 54 7.50 5.19 -9.78
C ARG A 54 6.03 4.80 -9.86
N SER A 55 5.51 4.09 -8.86
CA SER A 55 4.08 3.74 -8.78
C SER A 55 3.20 5.00 -8.72
N VAL A 56 3.57 6.03 -7.94
CA VAL A 56 2.84 7.32 -7.92
C VAL A 56 2.88 8.00 -9.30
N LEU A 57 4.05 8.07 -9.94
CA LEU A 57 4.20 8.72 -11.24
C LEU A 57 3.44 7.99 -12.36
N LEU A 58 3.48 6.65 -12.36
CA LEU A 58 2.76 5.85 -13.34
C LEU A 58 1.23 6.01 -13.17
N MET A 59 0.74 6.00 -11.94
CA MET A 59 -0.68 6.24 -11.66
C MET A 59 -1.10 7.66 -12.08
N ALA A 60 -0.29 8.67 -11.78
CA ALA A 60 -0.53 10.04 -12.25
C ALA A 60 -0.66 10.09 -13.77
N HIS A 61 0.28 9.47 -14.49
CA HIS A 61 0.25 9.41 -15.95
C HIS A 61 -0.98 8.65 -16.48
N ALA A 62 -1.36 7.52 -15.88
CA ALA A 62 -2.53 6.76 -16.30
C ALA A 62 -3.84 7.54 -16.10
N ILE A 63 -3.94 8.35 -15.04
CA ILE A 63 -5.09 9.25 -14.82
C ILE A 63 -5.09 10.38 -15.84
N GLU A 64 -3.95 11.06 -16.04
CA GLU A 64 -3.82 12.19 -16.96
C GLU A 64 -4.06 11.79 -18.43
N SER A 65 -3.66 10.58 -18.81
CA SER A 65 -3.90 10.04 -20.16
C SER A 65 -5.32 9.50 -20.36
N GLY A 66 -6.17 9.50 -19.33
CA GLY A 66 -7.55 9.02 -19.41
C GLY A 66 -7.72 7.50 -19.39
N VAL A 67 -6.61 6.73 -19.23
CA VAL A 67 -6.66 5.25 -19.22
C VAL A 67 -7.52 4.71 -18.07
N LEU A 68 -7.55 5.42 -16.93
CA LEU A 68 -8.35 5.03 -15.75
C LEU A 68 -9.76 5.65 -15.73
N GLY A 69 -10.18 6.26 -16.84
CA GLY A 69 -11.50 6.92 -16.96
C GLY A 69 -11.63 8.18 -16.09
N ASP A 70 -12.83 8.75 -16.07
CA ASP A 70 -13.12 10.03 -15.40
C ASP A 70 -13.91 9.88 -14.09
N SER A 71 -14.31 8.67 -13.73
CA SER A 71 -15.09 8.37 -12.53
C SER A 71 -14.19 8.00 -11.35
N GLU A 72 -14.75 7.37 -10.35
CA GLU A 72 -14.05 6.79 -9.21
C GLU A 72 -13.01 5.77 -9.65
N ILE A 73 -11.84 5.77 -9.01
CA ILE A 73 -10.71 4.88 -9.30
C ILE A 73 -10.52 3.94 -8.11
N ARG A 74 -10.78 2.65 -8.29
CA ARG A 74 -10.47 1.61 -7.31
C ARG A 74 -9.07 1.08 -7.55
N ALA A 75 -8.19 1.27 -6.57
CA ALA A 75 -6.79 0.83 -6.63
C ALA A 75 -6.47 -0.15 -5.50
N LEU A 76 -5.83 -1.26 -5.83
CA LEU A 76 -5.37 -2.26 -4.87
C LEU A 76 -3.84 -2.19 -4.74
N ASP A 77 -3.34 -1.94 -3.53
CA ASP A 77 -1.97 -2.20 -3.11
C ASP A 77 -1.95 -3.61 -2.51
N GLY A 78 -1.69 -4.59 -3.35
CA GLY A 78 -1.63 -5.98 -2.95
C GLY A 78 -0.31 -6.31 -2.27
N LEU A 79 -0.33 -7.04 -1.15
CA LEU A 79 0.84 -7.34 -0.32
C LEU A 79 1.42 -6.06 0.33
N SER A 80 0.51 -5.22 0.83
CA SER A 80 0.74 -3.81 1.17
C SER A 80 1.66 -3.57 2.38
N ALA A 81 1.84 -4.57 3.25
CA ALA A 81 2.59 -4.43 4.52
C ALA A 81 2.16 -3.18 5.31
N SER A 82 3.01 -2.14 5.39
CA SER A 82 2.71 -0.89 6.11
C SER A 82 1.68 0.03 5.42
N GLY A 83 1.21 -0.33 4.22
CA GLY A 83 0.28 0.49 3.43
C GLY A 83 0.89 1.80 2.88
N LEU A 84 2.21 1.96 2.95
CA LEU A 84 2.86 3.22 2.59
C LEU A 84 2.65 3.56 1.11
N ARG A 85 2.66 2.60 0.20
CA ARG A 85 2.46 2.81 -1.24
C ARG A 85 1.10 3.43 -1.54
N ALA A 86 0.02 2.80 -1.06
CA ALA A 86 -1.34 3.30 -1.22
C ALA A 86 -1.51 4.71 -0.62
N ARG A 87 -0.95 4.95 0.57
CA ARG A 87 -0.99 6.26 1.21
C ARG A 87 -0.21 7.32 0.44
N ARG A 88 0.87 6.95 -0.27
CA ARG A 88 1.58 7.87 -1.18
C ARG A 88 0.72 8.26 -2.38
N TRP A 89 -0.07 7.35 -2.94
CA TRP A 89 -1.02 7.72 -4.01
C TRP A 89 -2.00 8.80 -3.51
N LEU A 90 -2.60 8.60 -2.33
CA LEU A 90 -3.56 9.53 -1.75
C LEU A 90 -2.97 10.91 -1.41
N ASN A 91 -1.70 10.96 -0.99
CA ASN A 91 -1.05 12.19 -0.53
C ASN A 91 -0.24 12.92 -1.61
N GLU A 92 0.19 12.23 -2.67
CA GLU A 92 1.16 12.76 -3.63
C GLU A 92 0.60 12.98 -5.03
N LEU A 93 -0.49 12.32 -5.40
CA LEU A 93 -1.25 12.66 -6.61
C LEU A 93 -1.86 14.06 -6.49
N PRO A 94 -2.10 14.75 -7.63
CA PRO A 94 -2.86 16.00 -7.63
C PRO A 94 -4.22 15.84 -6.92
N PRO A 95 -4.70 16.86 -6.19
CA PRO A 95 -5.97 16.76 -5.45
C PRO A 95 -7.17 16.34 -6.32
N SER A 96 -7.24 16.80 -7.55
CA SER A 96 -8.29 16.41 -8.52
C SER A 96 -8.25 14.91 -8.86
N SER A 97 -7.08 14.30 -8.82
CA SER A 97 -6.89 12.87 -9.08
C SER A 97 -7.11 12.05 -7.81
N SER A 98 -6.47 12.44 -6.70
CA SER A 98 -6.54 11.69 -5.45
C SER A 98 -7.93 11.71 -4.81
N SER A 99 -8.74 12.76 -5.03
CA SER A 99 -10.13 12.81 -4.53
C SER A 99 -11.06 11.74 -5.15
N ARG A 100 -10.68 11.20 -6.30
CA ARG A 100 -11.40 10.12 -7.00
C ARG A 100 -10.92 8.72 -6.59
N LEU A 101 -9.84 8.65 -5.82
CA LEU A 101 -9.16 7.39 -5.52
C LEU A 101 -9.72 6.73 -4.26
N ILE A 102 -10.16 5.49 -4.42
CA ILE A 102 -10.40 4.54 -3.34
C ILE A 102 -9.23 3.56 -3.36
N ALA A 103 -8.27 3.79 -2.48
CA ALA A 103 -7.11 2.92 -2.33
C ALA A 103 -7.42 1.82 -1.30
N THR A 104 -7.12 0.58 -1.64
CA THR A 104 -7.29 -0.56 -0.73
C THR A 104 -5.93 -1.19 -0.47
N VAL A 105 -5.57 -1.29 0.81
CA VAL A 105 -4.40 -2.06 1.24
C VAL A 105 -4.81 -3.51 1.48
N GLY A 106 -4.21 -4.44 0.75
CA GLY A 106 -4.46 -5.87 0.86
C GLY A 106 -3.26 -6.61 1.46
N ASP A 107 -3.48 -7.43 2.48
CA ASP A 107 -2.44 -8.29 3.06
C ASP A 107 -3.07 -9.53 3.71
N MET A 108 -2.29 -10.62 3.86
CA MET A 108 -2.70 -11.79 4.64
C MET A 108 -2.45 -11.59 6.15
N ASP A 109 -1.66 -10.59 6.52
CA ASP A 109 -1.29 -10.29 7.89
C ASP A 109 -2.19 -9.20 8.47
N GLN A 110 -3.12 -9.57 9.33
CA GLN A 110 -3.99 -8.63 10.04
C GLN A 110 -3.19 -7.55 10.77
N ASN A 111 -2.02 -7.90 11.35
CA ASN A 111 -1.18 -6.93 12.05
C ASN A 111 -0.65 -5.84 11.10
N ALA A 112 -0.34 -6.19 9.85
CA ALA A 112 0.08 -5.22 8.83
C ALA A 112 -1.07 -4.27 8.46
N LEU A 113 -2.27 -4.79 8.28
CA LEU A 113 -3.46 -3.96 8.00
C LEU A 113 -3.83 -3.04 9.17
N ASP A 114 -3.80 -3.55 10.40
CA ASP A 114 -4.04 -2.74 11.60
C ASP A 114 -3.01 -1.62 11.73
N TRP A 115 -1.75 -1.90 11.39
CA TRP A 115 -0.68 -0.89 11.34
C TRP A 115 -0.97 0.18 10.30
N ALA A 116 -1.32 -0.21 9.08
CA ALA A 116 -1.64 0.71 7.99
C ALA A 116 -2.82 1.62 8.36
N MET A 117 -3.91 1.05 8.88
CA MET A 117 -5.12 1.79 9.26
C MET A 117 -4.90 2.70 10.48
N LYS A 118 -4.10 2.26 11.48
CA LYS A 118 -3.73 3.14 12.60
C LYS A 118 -2.82 4.27 12.16
N THR A 119 -1.91 4.02 11.22
CA THR A 119 -1.08 5.07 10.62
C THR A 119 -1.95 6.09 9.87
N GLU A 120 -2.96 5.62 9.14
CA GLU A 120 -3.92 6.49 8.45
C GLU A 120 -4.73 7.33 9.44
N ALA A 121 -5.17 6.74 10.54
CA ALA A 121 -5.89 7.48 11.58
C ALA A 121 -5.03 8.55 12.27
N GLU A 122 -3.72 8.32 12.43
CA GLU A 122 -2.78 9.28 13.03
C GLU A 122 -2.35 10.37 12.04
N PHE A 123 -2.13 10.02 10.79
CA PHE A 123 -1.73 10.92 9.71
C PHE A 123 -2.70 10.80 8.53
N PRO A 124 -3.91 11.33 8.64
CA PRO A 124 -4.94 11.17 7.62
C PRO A 124 -4.47 11.62 6.24
N SER A 125 -4.81 10.84 5.23
CA SER A 125 -4.60 11.21 3.84
C SER A 125 -5.41 12.46 3.49
N LYS A 126 -4.88 13.28 2.58
CA LYS A 126 -5.47 14.59 2.29
C LYS A 126 -6.76 14.49 1.48
N ASN A 127 -6.84 13.50 0.62
CA ASN A 127 -7.95 13.30 -0.29
C ASN A 127 -8.12 11.80 -0.55
N GLY A 128 -9.27 11.42 -1.11
CA GLY A 128 -9.60 10.04 -1.41
C GLY A 128 -9.90 9.23 -0.14
N GLU A 129 -9.90 7.94 -0.27
CA GLU A 129 -10.27 7.00 0.79
C GLU A 129 -9.26 5.86 0.88
N LEU A 130 -8.93 5.43 2.11
CA LEU A 130 -8.12 4.24 2.36
C LEU A 130 -8.97 3.16 3.02
N ASN A 131 -9.03 1.99 2.36
CA ASN A 131 -9.69 0.81 2.88
C ASN A 131 -8.67 -0.32 3.12
N SER A 132 -9.05 -1.33 3.90
CA SER A 132 -8.24 -2.53 4.12
C SER A 132 -8.98 -3.79 3.72
N LEU A 133 -8.24 -4.79 3.22
CA LEU A 133 -8.77 -6.07 2.78
C LEU A 133 -7.85 -7.20 3.26
N LEU A 134 -8.33 -7.97 4.23
CA LEU A 134 -7.61 -9.14 4.74
C LEU A 134 -7.82 -10.33 3.80
N GLY A 135 -6.75 -10.92 3.31
CA GLY A 135 -6.84 -12.14 2.52
C GLY A 135 -5.65 -12.40 1.61
N ASP A 136 -5.69 -13.55 0.95
CA ASP A 136 -4.76 -13.88 -0.13
C ASP A 136 -4.96 -12.91 -1.31
N LEU A 137 -3.87 -12.40 -1.87
CA LEU A 137 -3.93 -11.44 -2.97
C LEU A 137 -4.76 -11.97 -4.16
N ARG A 138 -4.68 -13.27 -4.49
CA ARG A 138 -5.44 -13.86 -5.60
C ARG A 138 -6.94 -13.81 -5.35
N ALA A 139 -7.38 -13.97 -4.10
CA ALA A 139 -8.78 -13.78 -3.73
C ALA A 139 -9.16 -12.30 -3.73
N SER A 140 -8.26 -11.44 -3.25
CA SER A 140 -8.49 -10.00 -3.18
C SER A 140 -8.67 -9.38 -4.57
N VAL A 141 -7.84 -9.76 -5.56
CA VAL A 141 -7.94 -9.21 -6.91
C VAL A 141 -9.23 -9.59 -7.63
N ILE A 142 -9.81 -10.75 -7.34
CA ILE A 142 -11.08 -11.19 -7.97
C ILE A 142 -12.33 -10.78 -7.19
N SER A 143 -12.17 -10.13 -6.03
CA SER A 143 -13.30 -9.74 -5.17
C SER A 143 -14.16 -8.63 -5.77
N GLN A 144 -13.58 -7.82 -6.65
CA GLN A 144 -14.26 -6.75 -7.39
C GLN A 144 -13.43 -6.34 -8.62
N GLY A 145 -13.97 -5.50 -9.49
CA GLY A 145 -13.20 -4.89 -10.59
C GLY A 145 -12.27 -3.78 -10.06
N TRP A 146 -11.01 -3.84 -10.45
CA TRP A 146 -9.99 -2.86 -10.11
C TRP A 146 -9.56 -2.08 -11.35
N HIS A 147 -9.35 -0.76 -11.21
CA HIS A 147 -8.77 0.07 -12.25
C HIS A 147 -7.23 0.06 -12.18
N TRP A 148 -6.69 -0.24 -11.00
CA TRP A 148 -5.25 -0.33 -10.74
C TRP A 148 -4.95 -1.43 -9.74
N VAL A 149 -3.96 -2.28 -10.03
CA VAL A 149 -3.45 -3.30 -9.10
C VAL A 149 -1.93 -3.19 -9.06
N ASP A 150 -1.37 -2.94 -7.88
CA ASP A 150 0.07 -2.96 -7.63
C ASP A 150 0.44 -4.26 -6.92
N ILE A 151 1.40 -5.01 -7.48
CA ILE A 151 1.83 -6.32 -6.99
C ILE A 151 3.33 -6.28 -6.74
N ASP A 152 3.71 -6.18 -5.48
CA ASP A 152 5.12 -6.08 -5.05
C ASP A 152 5.48 -7.19 -4.04
N PRO A 153 5.56 -8.47 -4.49
CA PRO A 153 5.83 -9.60 -3.62
C PRO A 153 7.30 -9.71 -3.23
N PHE A 154 7.58 -10.47 -2.19
CA PHE A 154 8.90 -11.04 -1.98
C PHE A 154 9.17 -12.08 -3.08
N GLY A 155 10.01 -11.74 -4.04
CA GLY A 155 10.35 -12.63 -5.16
C GLY A 155 9.52 -12.37 -6.43
N SER A 156 9.05 -13.43 -7.09
CA SER A 156 8.42 -13.32 -8.40
C SER A 156 6.95 -12.92 -8.32
N PRO A 157 6.49 -11.93 -9.11
CA PRO A 157 5.06 -11.59 -9.22
C PRO A 157 4.28 -12.58 -10.11
N ILE A 158 4.94 -13.48 -10.85
CA ILE A 158 4.31 -14.38 -11.81
C ILE A 158 3.10 -15.13 -11.24
N PRO A 159 3.11 -15.67 -10.00
CA PRO A 159 1.97 -16.41 -9.46
C PRO A 159 0.68 -15.58 -9.31
N PHE A 160 0.77 -14.26 -9.41
CA PHE A 160 -0.36 -13.33 -9.21
C PHE A 160 -0.85 -12.70 -10.51
N LEU A 161 -0.02 -12.69 -11.57
CA LEU A 161 -0.29 -11.90 -12.78
C LEU A 161 -1.53 -12.36 -13.52
N ASP A 162 -1.73 -13.66 -13.71
CA ASP A 162 -2.89 -14.20 -14.42
C ASP A 162 -4.20 -13.74 -13.75
N THR A 163 -4.29 -13.93 -12.44
CA THR A 163 -5.48 -13.52 -11.68
C THR A 163 -5.67 -12.00 -11.71
N ALA A 164 -4.60 -11.22 -11.60
CA ALA A 164 -4.68 -9.76 -11.65
C ALA A 164 -5.15 -9.25 -13.01
N MET A 165 -4.66 -9.84 -14.11
CA MET A 165 -5.08 -9.45 -15.47
C MET A 165 -6.56 -9.74 -15.72
N GLN A 166 -7.11 -10.79 -15.11
CA GLN A 166 -8.54 -11.11 -15.22
C GLN A 166 -9.45 -10.19 -14.40
N SER A 167 -8.90 -9.46 -13.43
CA SER A 167 -9.66 -8.61 -12.51
C SER A 167 -9.70 -7.14 -12.90
N LEU A 168 -8.94 -6.73 -13.92
CA LEU A 168 -8.93 -5.33 -14.38
C LEU A 168 -10.26 -4.97 -15.05
N ALA A 169 -10.82 -3.85 -14.66
CA ALA A 169 -12.11 -3.33 -15.12
C ALA A 169 -11.96 -2.38 -16.31
#